data_6ac4c4d8085ac8434defa9f212377b58
#
_entry.id   6ac4c4d8085ac8434defa9f212377b58
#
_cell.length_a   1.000
_cell.length_b   1.000
_cell.length_c   1.000
_cell.angle_alpha   90.00
_cell.angle_beta   90.00
_cell.angle_gamma   90.00
#
_symmetry.space_group_name_H-M   'P 1'
#
loop_
_entity.id
_entity.type
_entity.pdbx_description
1 polymer ?
#
loop_
_entity_poly.entity_id
_entity_poly.type
_entity_poly.pdbx_seq_one_letter_code
_entity_poly.pdbx_strand_id
1 'polypeptide(L)'
;MESTLKRTWAEIDLDALAHNYGRLRQHIGPKVRFLGVVKADAYGHGAVQVARTLQELGADYLAVSSIDEAMELRANGVTMPVLILGHTPKEQVGRLMEHHITQAVTCKAKALEYSREAAALGGTLKIHIKVDTGMSRLGYLCDGSHFDGGVEGICEACGLPGLEAEGIFTHFAVSDEDDRDSEAYTRAQFDVFTRVLDALAAGGRTFAILSLIHISEPTR
;
A
#
# COMPACT_ATOMS: atom_id res chain seq x y z
N MET A 1 -0.82 -36.47 20.52
CA MET A 1 -0.35 -35.07 20.27
C MET A 1 0.75 -34.79 21.28
N GLU A 2 2.01 -34.87 20.83
CA GLU A 2 3.13 -34.49 21.70
C GLU A 2 3.07 -32.97 21.93
N SER A 3 2.82 -32.58 23.17
CA SER A 3 2.96 -31.19 23.63
C SER A 3 4.45 -30.84 23.62
N THR A 4 4.93 -30.28 22.54
CA THR A 4 6.28 -29.70 22.52
C THR A 4 6.24 -28.45 23.38
N LEU A 5 6.70 -28.55 24.62
CA LEU A 5 6.85 -27.40 25.50
C LEU A 5 7.84 -26.42 24.87
N LYS A 6 7.31 -25.36 24.24
CA LYS A 6 8.12 -24.27 23.74
C LYS A 6 8.58 -23.41 24.91
N ARG A 7 9.88 -23.03 24.93
CA ARG A 7 10.43 -22.15 25.97
C ARG A 7 9.90 -20.72 25.86
N THR A 8 9.52 -20.31 24.65
CA THR A 8 9.08 -18.94 24.36
C THR A 8 8.04 -19.00 23.23
N TRP A 9 6.98 -18.24 23.35
CA TRP A 9 5.97 -18.04 22.32
C TRP A 9 5.45 -16.60 22.36
N ALA A 10 4.91 -16.14 21.23
CA ALA A 10 4.09 -14.94 21.18
C ALA A 10 2.61 -15.38 21.21
N GLU A 11 1.82 -14.71 22.02
CA GLU A 11 0.37 -14.88 22.07
C GLU A 11 -0.28 -13.67 21.41
N ILE A 12 -1.04 -13.89 20.34
CA ILE A 12 -1.69 -12.84 19.57
C ILE A 12 -3.18 -12.86 19.89
N ASP A 13 -3.66 -11.76 20.45
CA ASP A 13 -5.06 -11.56 20.80
C ASP A 13 -5.81 -10.91 19.62
N LEU A 14 -6.62 -11.71 18.92
CA LEU A 14 -7.42 -11.24 17.78
C LEU A 14 -8.62 -10.38 18.23
N ASP A 15 -9.11 -10.51 19.45
CA ASP A 15 -10.17 -9.65 19.97
C ASP A 15 -9.62 -8.24 20.25
N ALA A 16 -8.38 -8.14 20.74
CA ALA A 16 -7.68 -6.86 20.88
C ALA A 16 -7.44 -6.21 19.51
N LEU A 17 -7.04 -6.99 18.49
CA LEU A 17 -6.94 -6.51 17.11
C LEU A 17 -8.28 -5.95 16.61
N ALA A 18 -9.37 -6.68 16.80
CA ALA A 18 -10.71 -6.27 16.40
C ALA A 18 -11.15 -4.98 17.11
N HIS A 19 -10.87 -4.88 18.42
CA HIS A 19 -11.12 -3.67 19.20
C HIS A 19 -10.36 -2.46 18.62
N ASN A 20 -9.07 -2.61 18.39
CA ASN A 20 -8.21 -1.54 17.86
C ASN A 20 -8.67 -1.10 16.46
N TYR A 21 -8.98 -2.06 15.57
CA TYR A 21 -9.58 -1.76 14.28
C TYR A 21 -10.86 -0.94 14.41
N GLY A 22 -11.77 -1.34 15.30
CA GLY A 22 -13.02 -0.62 15.57
C GLY A 22 -12.79 0.82 16.03
N ARG A 23 -11.80 1.04 16.90
CA ARG A 23 -11.40 2.38 17.35
C ARG A 23 -10.86 3.24 16.20
N LEU A 24 -10.00 2.67 15.35
CA LEU A 24 -9.47 3.35 14.18
C LEU A 24 -10.57 3.69 13.17
N ARG A 25 -11.48 2.74 12.88
CA ARG A 25 -12.64 2.96 11.99
C ARG A 25 -13.55 4.07 12.51
N GLN A 26 -13.79 4.12 13.81
CA GLN A 26 -14.57 5.19 14.43
C GLN A 26 -13.90 6.56 14.28
N HIS A 27 -12.57 6.60 14.43
CA HIS A 27 -11.79 7.83 14.33
C HIS A 27 -11.76 8.38 12.90
N ILE A 28 -11.46 7.54 11.90
CA ILE A 28 -11.37 7.96 10.49
C ILE A 28 -12.74 8.17 9.84
N GLY A 29 -13.80 7.61 10.40
CA GLY A 29 -15.16 7.73 9.89
C GLY A 29 -15.46 6.84 8.67
N PRO A 30 -16.74 6.76 8.26
CA PRO A 30 -17.19 5.80 7.25
C PRO A 30 -16.81 6.15 5.80
N LYS A 31 -16.38 7.39 5.54
CA LYS A 31 -16.00 7.85 4.19
C LYS A 31 -14.57 7.53 3.82
N VAL A 32 -13.73 7.24 4.82
CA VAL A 32 -12.30 6.92 4.61
C VAL A 32 -12.12 5.41 4.54
N ARG A 33 -11.45 4.92 3.51
CA ARG A 33 -11.11 3.50 3.38
C ARG A 33 -9.95 3.14 4.29
N PHE A 34 -10.01 1.95 4.85
CA PHE A 34 -8.95 1.40 5.70
C PHE A 34 -8.13 0.37 4.94
N LEU A 35 -6.81 0.55 4.93
CA LEU A 35 -5.87 -0.41 4.39
C LEU A 35 -5.01 -0.99 5.52
N GLY A 36 -5.12 -2.31 5.75
CA GLY A 36 -4.32 -3.03 6.73
C GLY A 36 -2.99 -3.49 6.15
N VAL A 37 -1.86 -3.12 6.77
CA VAL A 37 -0.53 -3.58 6.33
C VAL A 37 -0.17 -4.86 7.06
N VAL A 38 -0.11 -5.97 6.33
CA VAL A 38 0.13 -7.34 6.87
C VAL A 38 1.41 -7.98 6.33
N LYS A 39 2.33 -7.18 5.79
CA LYS A 39 3.65 -7.64 5.33
C LYS A 39 4.49 -8.22 6.47
N ALA A 40 5.53 -8.99 6.15
CA ALA A 40 6.44 -9.62 7.11
C ALA A 40 5.69 -10.41 8.19
N ASP A 41 4.77 -11.28 7.74
CA ASP A 41 3.88 -12.07 8.61
C ASP A 41 3.06 -11.20 9.59
N ALA A 42 2.50 -10.08 9.09
CA ALA A 42 1.85 -9.05 9.90
C ALA A 42 2.76 -8.57 11.05
N TYR A 43 4.04 -8.31 10.73
CA TYR A 43 5.07 -7.95 11.71
C TYR A 43 5.22 -9.00 12.84
N GLY A 44 5.07 -10.28 12.50
CA GLY A 44 5.15 -11.40 13.43
C GLY A 44 3.84 -11.75 14.15
N HIS A 45 2.73 -11.12 13.77
CA HIS A 45 1.41 -11.41 14.36
C HIS A 45 0.64 -12.52 13.63
N GLY A 46 1.19 -13.07 12.53
CA GLY A 46 0.51 -14.09 11.73
C GLY A 46 -0.36 -13.48 10.62
N ALA A 47 0.22 -13.25 9.44
CA ALA A 47 -0.44 -12.52 8.34
C ALA A 47 -1.79 -13.11 7.95
N VAL A 48 -1.90 -14.44 7.87
CA VAL A 48 -3.14 -15.13 7.48
C VAL A 48 -4.26 -14.86 8.48
N GLN A 49 -3.98 -14.99 9.78
CA GLN A 49 -5.00 -14.80 10.82
C GLN A 49 -5.43 -13.33 10.89
N VAL A 50 -4.48 -12.41 10.91
CA VAL A 50 -4.75 -10.97 10.92
C VAL A 50 -5.54 -10.54 9.67
N ALA A 51 -5.16 -11.02 8.49
CA ALA A 51 -5.84 -10.69 7.24
C ALA A 51 -7.28 -11.19 7.20
N ARG A 52 -7.54 -12.42 7.66
CA ARG A 52 -8.89 -12.98 7.78
C ARG A 52 -9.74 -12.17 8.74
N THR A 53 -9.21 -11.86 9.92
CA THR A 53 -9.91 -11.02 10.91
C THR A 53 -10.25 -9.65 10.33
N LEU A 54 -9.29 -8.98 9.67
CA LEU A 54 -9.55 -7.69 9.02
C LEU A 54 -10.60 -7.80 7.89
N GLN A 55 -10.59 -8.88 7.11
CA GLN A 55 -11.59 -9.14 6.07
C GLN A 55 -12.99 -9.32 6.68
N GLU A 56 -13.13 -10.09 7.76
CA GLU A 56 -14.40 -10.29 8.47
C GLU A 56 -14.92 -9.01 9.10
N LEU A 57 -14.02 -8.15 9.59
CA LEU A 57 -14.36 -6.83 10.15
C LEU A 57 -14.68 -5.78 9.10
N GLY A 58 -14.52 -6.10 7.80
CA GLY A 58 -14.84 -5.20 6.71
C GLY A 58 -13.77 -4.14 6.42
N ALA A 59 -12.50 -4.46 6.60
CA ALA A 59 -11.41 -3.63 6.08
C ALA A 59 -11.52 -3.54 4.54
N ASP A 60 -11.08 -2.42 3.97
CA ASP A 60 -11.28 -2.18 2.53
C ASP A 60 -10.15 -2.75 1.67
N TYR A 61 -8.93 -2.85 2.22
CA TYR A 61 -7.74 -3.25 1.50
C TYR A 61 -6.68 -3.85 2.42
N LEU A 62 -5.81 -4.70 1.90
CA LEU A 62 -4.60 -5.17 2.58
C LEU A 62 -3.36 -4.74 1.80
N ALA A 63 -2.21 -4.64 2.49
CA ALA A 63 -0.93 -4.42 1.83
C ALA A 63 0.13 -5.38 2.34
N VAL A 64 0.93 -5.89 1.40
CA VAL A 64 2.04 -6.82 1.61
C VAL A 64 3.31 -6.30 0.95
N SER A 65 4.46 -6.93 1.18
CA SER A 65 5.72 -6.52 0.57
C SER A 65 6.06 -7.25 -0.73
N SER A 66 5.56 -8.47 -0.92
CA SER A 66 5.93 -9.34 -2.03
C SER A 66 4.76 -10.13 -2.61
N ILE A 67 4.98 -10.69 -3.78
CA ILE A 67 3.99 -11.58 -4.41
C ILE A 67 3.80 -12.87 -3.61
N ASP A 68 4.85 -13.38 -2.96
CA ASP A 68 4.74 -14.62 -2.18
C ASP A 68 3.82 -14.43 -0.97
N GLU A 69 3.94 -13.30 -0.27
CA GLU A 69 3.01 -12.94 0.82
C GLU A 69 1.56 -12.80 0.29
N ALA A 70 1.38 -12.16 -0.88
CA ALA A 70 0.06 -12.04 -1.49
C ALA A 70 -0.54 -13.41 -1.86
N MET A 71 0.28 -14.32 -2.40
CA MET A 71 -0.14 -15.68 -2.75
C MET A 71 -0.48 -16.50 -1.51
N GLU A 72 0.26 -16.37 -0.43
CA GLU A 72 -0.06 -17.02 0.85
C GLU A 72 -1.45 -16.59 1.35
N LEU A 73 -1.76 -15.29 1.32
CA LEU A 73 -3.09 -14.80 1.68
C LEU A 73 -4.18 -15.39 0.78
N ARG A 74 -3.97 -15.42 -0.54
CA ARG A 74 -4.93 -16.01 -1.49
C ARG A 74 -5.14 -17.51 -1.26
N ALA A 75 -4.06 -18.27 -1.06
CA ALA A 75 -4.11 -19.71 -0.76
C ALA A 75 -4.88 -20.01 0.53
N ASN A 76 -4.94 -19.05 1.45
CA ASN A 76 -5.66 -19.16 2.71
C ASN A 76 -7.04 -18.48 2.72
N GLY A 77 -7.64 -18.22 1.54
CA GLY A 77 -9.02 -17.77 1.39
C GLY A 77 -9.27 -16.29 1.61
N VAL A 78 -8.22 -15.47 1.63
CA VAL A 78 -8.36 -14.01 1.63
C VAL A 78 -8.73 -13.54 0.23
N THR A 79 -9.91 -12.95 0.06
CA THR A 79 -10.47 -12.52 -1.24
C THR A 79 -10.48 -11.00 -1.43
N MET A 80 -10.36 -10.24 -0.34
CA MET A 80 -10.34 -8.78 -0.39
C MET A 80 -9.15 -8.24 -1.21
N PRO A 81 -9.19 -6.99 -1.69
CA PRO A 81 -8.10 -6.40 -2.46
C PRO A 81 -6.77 -6.42 -1.71
N VAL A 82 -5.67 -6.73 -2.42
CA VAL A 82 -4.30 -6.77 -1.87
C VAL A 82 -3.39 -5.93 -2.75
N LEU A 83 -2.63 -5.03 -2.12
CA LEU A 83 -1.60 -4.19 -2.73
C LEU A 83 -0.21 -4.71 -2.38
N ILE A 84 0.64 -4.95 -3.37
CA ILE A 84 2.06 -5.17 -3.14
C ILE A 84 2.77 -3.82 -3.11
N LEU A 85 3.41 -3.51 -1.97
CA LEU A 85 4.16 -2.27 -1.77
C LEU A 85 5.59 -2.31 -2.35
N GLY A 86 6.15 -3.51 -2.48
CA GLY A 86 7.47 -3.76 -2.99
C GLY A 86 7.51 -3.99 -4.50
N HIS A 87 8.68 -4.41 -4.98
CA HIS A 87 8.90 -4.75 -6.37
C HIS A 87 8.46 -6.19 -6.67
N THR A 88 7.78 -6.38 -7.80
CA THR A 88 7.50 -7.71 -8.38
C THR A 88 8.28 -7.87 -9.70
N PRO A 89 8.98 -9.00 -9.90
CA PRO A 89 9.59 -9.31 -11.18
C PRO A 89 8.56 -9.37 -12.33
N LYS A 90 8.92 -8.90 -13.50
CA LYS A 90 8.00 -8.82 -14.66
C LYS A 90 7.40 -10.17 -15.06
N GLU A 91 8.14 -11.25 -14.87
CA GLU A 91 7.72 -12.63 -15.14
C GLU A 91 6.51 -13.06 -14.29
N GLN A 92 6.23 -12.33 -13.22
CA GLN A 92 5.12 -12.58 -12.31
C GLN A 92 3.87 -11.74 -12.61
N VAL A 93 3.91 -10.83 -13.60
CA VAL A 93 2.78 -9.95 -13.94
C VAL A 93 1.52 -10.77 -14.27
N GLY A 94 1.66 -11.88 -14.99
CA GLY A 94 0.54 -12.79 -15.26
C GLY A 94 -0.15 -13.29 -13.98
N ARG A 95 0.63 -13.67 -12.97
CA ARG A 95 0.09 -14.12 -11.66
C ARG A 95 -0.59 -12.98 -10.91
N LEU A 96 -0.06 -11.74 -10.98
CA LEU A 96 -0.73 -10.59 -10.37
C LEU A 96 -2.13 -10.39 -10.96
N MET A 97 -2.24 -10.45 -12.29
CA MET A 97 -3.52 -10.30 -12.99
C MET A 97 -4.49 -11.45 -12.68
N GLU A 98 -4.01 -12.70 -12.74
CA GLU A 98 -4.80 -13.92 -12.46
C GLU A 98 -5.40 -13.92 -11.05
N HIS A 99 -4.62 -13.49 -10.06
CA HIS A 99 -5.02 -13.46 -8.65
C HIS A 99 -5.57 -12.12 -8.17
N HIS A 100 -5.82 -11.17 -9.09
CA HIS A 100 -6.35 -9.85 -8.78
C HIS A 100 -5.56 -9.13 -7.68
N ILE A 101 -4.22 -9.09 -7.86
CA ILE A 101 -3.30 -8.39 -6.97
C ILE A 101 -2.90 -7.07 -7.61
N THR A 102 -3.04 -5.98 -6.85
CA THR A 102 -2.64 -4.64 -7.25
C THR A 102 -1.15 -4.43 -6.98
N GLN A 103 -0.42 -3.81 -7.91
CA GLN A 103 1.02 -3.58 -7.81
C GLN A 103 1.33 -2.10 -7.59
N ALA A 104 2.17 -1.76 -6.61
CA ALA A 104 2.72 -0.41 -6.49
C ALA A 104 3.73 -0.13 -7.59
N VAL A 105 3.59 1.03 -8.25
CA VAL A 105 4.52 1.52 -9.26
C VAL A 105 5.27 2.73 -8.72
N THR A 106 6.58 2.62 -8.69
CA THR A 106 7.47 3.56 -7.99
C THR A 106 8.31 4.42 -8.94
N CYS A 107 8.36 4.08 -10.23
CA CYS A 107 9.10 4.83 -11.23
C CYS A 107 8.66 4.48 -12.65
N LYS A 108 9.00 5.35 -13.60
CA LYS A 108 8.69 5.19 -15.04
C LYS A 108 9.21 3.87 -15.61
N ALA A 109 10.43 3.45 -15.26
CA ALA A 109 11.01 2.21 -15.78
C ALA A 109 10.14 0.99 -15.44
N LYS A 110 9.63 0.91 -14.20
CA LYS A 110 8.74 -0.16 -13.76
C LYS A 110 7.34 -0.06 -14.37
N ALA A 111 6.81 1.15 -14.55
CA ALA A 111 5.57 1.34 -15.27
C ALA A 111 5.64 0.77 -16.70
N LEU A 112 6.72 1.11 -17.44
CA LEU A 112 6.95 0.61 -18.80
C LEU A 112 7.13 -0.91 -18.85
N GLU A 113 7.85 -1.49 -17.89
CA GLU A 113 8.06 -2.94 -17.78
C GLU A 113 6.74 -3.67 -17.57
N TYR A 114 5.95 -3.25 -16.58
CA TYR A 114 4.65 -3.86 -16.29
C TYR A 114 3.63 -3.66 -17.41
N SER A 115 3.63 -2.49 -18.05
CA SER A 115 2.76 -2.21 -19.19
C SER A 115 3.03 -3.16 -20.35
N ARG A 116 4.29 -3.38 -20.71
CA ARG A 116 4.69 -4.29 -21.79
C ARG A 116 4.25 -5.72 -21.51
N GLU A 117 4.49 -6.21 -20.30
CA GLU A 117 4.13 -7.57 -19.93
C GLU A 117 2.60 -7.76 -19.87
N ALA A 118 1.86 -6.82 -19.27
CA ALA A 118 0.40 -6.90 -19.20
C ALA A 118 -0.23 -6.85 -20.61
N ALA A 119 0.25 -5.96 -21.47
CA ALA A 119 -0.21 -5.85 -22.86
C ALA A 119 0.13 -7.11 -23.69
N ALA A 120 1.32 -7.68 -23.51
CA ALA A 120 1.72 -8.93 -24.18
C ALA A 120 0.85 -10.12 -23.77
N LEU A 121 0.37 -10.13 -22.53
CA LEU A 121 -0.57 -11.13 -22.00
C LEU A 121 -2.05 -10.83 -22.37
N GLY A 122 -2.32 -9.71 -23.06
CA GLY A 122 -3.65 -9.31 -23.49
C GLY A 122 -4.57 -8.89 -22.33
N GLY A 123 -4.02 -8.49 -21.19
CA GLY A 123 -4.77 -8.14 -20.00
C GLY A 123 -4.43 -6.76 -19.45
N THR A 124 -4.96 -6.48 -18.26
CA THR A 124 -4.76 -5.22 -17.56
C THR A 124 -4.32 -5.49 -16.12
N LEU A 125 -3.21 -4.88 -15.72
CA LEU A 125 -2.71 -4.91 -14.36
C LEU A 125 -3.19 -3.67 -13.60
N LYS A 126 -3.84 -3.88 -12.46
CA LYS A 126 -4.19 -2.81 -11.53
C LYS A 126 -2.96 -2.31 -10.81
N ILE A 127 -2.79 -1.00 -10.76
CA ILE A 127 -1.64 -0.39 -10.13
C ILE A 127 -2.04 0.73 -9.16
N HIS A 128 -1.21 0.93 -8.12
CA HIS A 128 -1.19 2.16 -7.33
C HIS A 128 0.11 2.91 -7.56
N ILE A 129 0.02 4.20 -7.83
CA ILE A 129 1.20 5.06 -7.97
C ILE A 129 1.75 5.40 -6.58
N LYS A 130 3.03 5.15 -6.37
CA LYS A 130 3.74 5.59 -5.17
C LYS A 130 4.42 6.93 -5.42
N VAL A 131 4.06 7.95 -4.63
CA VAL A 131 4.71 9.27 -4.64
C VAL A 131 5.71 9.34 -3.50
N ASP A 132 6.91 9.84 -3.78
CA ASP A 132 7.87 10.22 -2.76
C ASP A 132 7.76 11.74 -2.52
N THR A 133 7.26 12.08 -1.35
CA THR A 133 7.01 13.46 -0.91
C THR A 133 8.06 13.96 0.08
N GLY A 134 9.17 13.23 0.21
CA GLY A 134 10.27 13.58 1.11
C GLY A 134 10.81 12.43 1.96
N MET A 135 10.20 11.23 1.92
CA MET A 135 10.77 10.07 2.62
C MET A 135 12.08 9.59 1.99
N SER A 136 12.33 9.91 0.72
CA SER A 136 13.58 9.64 -0.02
C SER A 136 13.95 8.16 -0.08
N ARG A 137 12.94 7.29 -0.28
CA ARG A 137 13.13 5.84 -0.34
C ARG A 137 12.67 5.24 -1.66
N LEU A 138 11.39 5.35 -1.98
CA LEU A 138 10.76 4.80 -3.18
C LEU A 138 9.60 5.71 -3.61
N GLY A 139 9.40 5.86 -4.91
CA GLY A 139 8.28 6.59 -5.48
C GLY A 139 8.70 7.58 -6.55
N TYR A 140 7.73 8.13 -7.26
CA TYR A 140 7.95 9.27 -8.13
C TYR A 140 8.30 10.48 -7.24
N LEU A 141 9.52 10.97 -7.38
CA LEU A 141 10.02 12.07 -6.56
C LEU A 141 9.31 13.37 -6.95
N CYS A 142 8.59 13.95 -5.99
CA CYS A 142 7.78 15.15 -6.19
C CYS A 142 8.12 16.27 -5.19
N ASP A 143 9.32 16.25 -4.60
CA ASP A 143 9.78 17.30 -3.70
C ASP A 143 10.52 18.42 -4.44
N GLY A 144 10.48 19.62 -3.91
CA GLY A 144 11.28 20.77 -4.37
C GLY A 144 11.30 20.92 -5.90
N SER A 145 12.49 20.84 -6.51
CA SER A 145 12.73 21.00 -7.95
C SER A 145 12.29 19.78 -8.79
N HIS A 146 11.96 18.65 -8.17
CA HIS A 146 11.56 17.43 -8.88
C HIS A 146 10.05 17.34 -9.11
N PHE A 147 9.28 18.31 -8.59
CA PHE A 147 7.82 18.26 -8.60
C PHE A 147 7.23 18.05 -10.01
N ASP A 148 7.59 18.91 -10.96
CA ASP A 148 7.02 18.88 -12.31
C ASP A 148 7.38 17.57 -13.05
N GLY A 149 8.64 17.14 -12.95
CA GLY A 149 9.09 15.88 -13.56
C GLY A 149 8.45 14.66 -12.91
N GLY A 150 8.19 14.71 -11.59
CA GLY A 150 7.46 13.66 -10.88
C GLY A 150 6.01 13.54 -11.36
N VAL A 151 5.30 14.67 -11.46
CA VAL A 151 3.92 14.73 -11.95
C VAL A 151 3.84 14.25 -13.40
N GLU A 152 4.74 14.70 -14.29
CA GLU A 152 4.81 14.27 -15.69
C GLU A 152 5.00 12.75 -15.78
N GLY A 153 5.96 12.19 -15.02
CA GLY A 153 6.20 10.75 -14.98
C GLY A 153 5.00 9.94 -14.47
N ILE A 154 4.23 10.46 -13.52
CA ILE A 154 2.98 9.86 -13.07
C ILE A 154 1.93 9.90 -14.19
N CYS A 155 1.76 11.03 -14.87
CA CYS A 155 0.82 11.16 -15.98
C CYS A 155 1.13 10.17 -17.11
N GLU A 156 2.42 10.03 -17.47
CA GLU A 156 2.86 9.05 -18.45
C GLU A 156 2.52 7.61 -18.01
N ALA A 157 2.87 7.24 -16.76
CA ALA A 157 2.60 5.90 -16.23
C ALA A 157 1.11 5.54 -16.27
N CYS A 158 0.25 6.49 -15.93
CA CYS A 158 -1.20 6.31 -15.95
C CYS A 158 -1.79 6.21 -17.37
N GLY A 159 -1.05 6.64 -18.40
CA GLY A 159 -1.47 6.54 -19.81
C GLY A 159 -0.97 5.29 -20.52
N LEU A 160 -0.17 4.45 -19.88
CA LEU A 160 0.43 3.27 -20.52
C LEU A 160 -0.63 2.16 -20.75
N PRO A 161 -0.58 1.49 -21.92
CA PRO A 161 -1.49 0.38 -22.21
C PRO A 161 -1.27 -0.79 -21.25
N GLY A 162 -2.33 -1.53 -20.95
CA GLY A 162 -2.27 -2.68 -20.03
C GLY A 162 -2.11 -2.32 -18.54
N LEU A 163 -2.16 -1.03 -18.16
CA LEU A 163 -2.17 -0.59 -16.79
C LEU A 163 -3.49 0.13 -16.45
N GLU A 164 -4.03 -0.14 -15.27
CA GLU A 164 -5.17 0.55 -14.68
C GLU A 164 -4.72 1.20 -13.36
N ALA A 165 -4.47 2.50 -13.38
CA ALA A 165 -4.10 3.25 -12.20
C ALA A 165 -5.34 3.55 -11.35
N GLU A 166 -5.66 2.68 -10.38
CA GLU A 166 -6.83 2.81 -9.52
C GLU A 166 -6.55 3.60 -8.24
N GLY A 167 -5.28 3.79 -7.87
CA GLY A 167 -4.92 4.46 -6.63
C GLY A 167 -3.56 5.17 -6.68
N ILE A 168 -3.38 6.08 -5.73
CA ILE A 168 -2.15 6.84 -5.50
C ILE A 168 -1.88 6.96 -4.00
N PHE A 169 -0.63 6.86 -3.58
CA PHE A 169 -0.28 6.93 -2.17
C PHE A 169 1.11 7.51 -1.92
N THR A 170 1.30 8.03 -0.72
CA THR A 170 2.61 8.41 -0.18
C THR A 170 2.85 7.72 1.17
N HIS A 171 4.04 7.87 1.71
CA HIS A 171 4.43 7.40 3.04
C HIS A 171 5.11 8.54 3.79
N PHE A 172 4.58 8.85 4.97
CA PHE A 172 5.15 9.88 5.83
C PHE A 172 6.35 9.31 6.61
N ALA A 173 7.40 10.09 6.72
CA ALA A 173 8.67 9.64 7.28
C ALA A 173 8.66 9.57 8.81
N VAL A 174 7.94 10.51 9.46
CA VAL A 174 8.00 10.76 10.91
C VAL A 174 6.62 11.07 11.50
N SER A 175 5.55 10.48 10.94
CA SER A 175 4.17 10.76 11.40
C SER A 175 3.81 10.11 12.74
N ASP A 176 4.69 9.30 13.29
CA ASP A 176 4.59 8.62 14.58
C ASP A 176 5.40 9.32 15.70
N GLU A 177 6.02 10.45 15.39
CA GLU A 177 6.78 11.25 16.35
C GLU A 177 5.94 12.43 16.84
N ASP A 178 6.03 12.76 18.15
CA ASP A 178 5.20 13.78 18.82
C ASP A 178 5.94 15.13 19.04
N ASP A 179 6.95 15.44 18.23
CA ASP A 179 7.67 16.72 18.31
C ASP A 179 7.28 17.67 17.19
N ARG A 180 7.56 18.96 17.38
CA ARG A 180 7.17 20.03 16.46
C ARG A 180 7.83 19.92 15.08
N ASP A 181 9.06 19.46 15.00
CA ASP A 181 9.81 19.37 13.76
C ASP A 181 9.26 18.22 12.91
N SER A 182 8.94 17.09 13.55
CA SER A 182 8.30 15.94 12.93
C SER A 182 6.87 16.24 12.46
N GLU A 183 6.09 16.99 13.25
CA GLU A 183 4.76 17.47 12.83
C GLU A 183 4.88 18.41 11.62
N ALA A 184 5.81 19.36 11.64
CA ALA A 184 6.03 20.27 10.52
C ALA A 184 6.47 19.54 9.26
N TYR A 185 7.35 18.54 9.39
CA TYR A 185 7.82 17.72 8.26
C TYR A 185 6.68 16.87 7.66
N THR A 186 5.89 16.21 8.50
CA THR A 186 4.72 15.44 8.08
C THR A 186 3.72 16.33 7.33
N ARG A 187 3.46 17.53 7.82
CA ARG A 187 2.61 18.52 7.17
C ARG A 187 3.18 18.94 5.81
N ALA A 188 4.47 19.21 5.73
CA ALA A 188 5.12 19.55 4.46
C ALA A 188 5.00 18.42 3.43
N GLN A 189 5.18 17.14 3.84
CA GLN A 189 4.96 16.00 2.96
C GLN A 189 3.48 15.90 2.49
N PHE A 190 2.54 16.17 3.39
CA PHE A 190 1.10 16.18 3.07
C PHE A 190 0.77 17.30 2.06
N ASP A 191 1.33 18.50 2.24
CA ASP A 191 1.14 19.63 1.32
C ASP A 191 1.69 19.31 -0.09
N VAL A 192 2.86 18.69 -0.17
CA VAL A 192 3.42 18.22 -1.45
C VAL A 192 2.49 17.18 -2.09
N PHE A 193 1.98 16.21 -1.31
CA PHE A 193 1.06 15.19 -1.83
C PHE A 193 -0.23 15.81 -2.36
N THR A 194 -0.80 16.76 -1.62
CA THR A 194 -2.01 17.47 -2.04
C THR A 194 -1.79 18.23 -3.35
N ARG A 195 -0.66 18.93 -3.49
CA ARG A 195 -0.30 19.61 -4.74
C ARG A 195 -0.16 18.65 -5.92
N VAL A 196 0.38 17.44 -5.70
CA VAL A 196 0.44 16.38 -6.74
C VAL A 196 -0.96 15.98 -7.16
N LEU A 197 -1.87 15.77 -6.20
CA LEU A 197 -3.26 15.42 -6.49
C LEU A 197 -3.97 16.52 -7.28
N ASP A 198 -3.79 17.79 -6.91
CA ASP A 198 -4.36 18.94 -7.60
C ASP A 198 -3.86 19.04 -9.06
N ALA A 199 -2.54 18.86 -9.26
CA ALA A 199 -1.94 18.87 -10.59
C ALA A 199 -2.48 17.74 -11.48
N LEU A 200 -2.66 16.53 -10.94
CA LEU A 200 -3.22 15.38 -11.65
C LEU A 200 -4.71 15.58 -11.95
N ALA A 201 -5.47 16.15 -11.01
CA ALA A 201 -6.89 16.49 -11.20
C ALA A 201 -7.09 17.56 -12.28
N ALA A 202 -6.23 18.57 -12.34
CA ALA A 202 -6.23 19.56 -13.41
C ALA A 202 -5.99 18.93 -14.79
N GLY A 203 -5.25 17.83 -14.86
CA GLY A 203 -5.07 16.99 -16.04
C GLY A 203 -6.21 15.97 -16.31
N GLY A 204 -7.33 16.06 -15.55
CA GLY A 204 -8.50 15.19 -15.71
C GLY A 204 -8.35 13.80 -15.11
N ARG A 205 -7.41 13.59 -14.17
CA ARG A 205 -7.17 12.29 -13.52
C ARG A 205 -7.67 12.30 -12.08
N THR A 206 -8.41 11.27 -11.71
CA THR A 206 -8.90 11.05 -10.34
C THR A 206 -8.51 9.65 -9.86
N PHE A 207 -8.12 9.53 -8.60
CA PHE A 207 -7.66 8.28 -8.00
C PHE A 207 -8.35 8.01 -6.67
N ALA A 208 -8.38 6.74 -6.26
CA ALA A 208 -8.54 6.42 -4.85
C ALA A 208 -7.26 6.86 -4.11
N ILE A 209 -7.42 7.79 -3.17
CA ILE A 209 -6.29 8.35 -2.41
C ILE A 209 -6.04 7.47 -1.19
N LEU A 210 -4.81 6.98 -1.06
CA LEU A 210 -4.34 6.27 0.13
C LEU A 210 -3.18 7.05 0.73
N SER A 211 -3.33 7.44 2.00
CA SER A 211 -2.21 7.89 2.83
C SER A 211 -1.82 6.75 3.75
N LEU A 212 -0.59 6.24 3.61
CA LEU A 212 -0.06 5.24 4.53
C LEU A 212 0.51 5.96 5.75
N ILE A 213 -0.26 6.03 6.81
CA ILE A 213 0.20 6.38 8.14
C ILE A 213 0.61 5.07 8.81
N HIS A 214 1.89 4.90 9.13
CA HIS A 214 2.31 3.89 10.08
C HIS A 214 1.92 4.37 11.47
N ILE A 215 0.81 3.84 11.99
CA ILE A 215 0.57 3.88 13.42
C ILE A 215 1.32 2.67 13.98
N SER A 216 2.60 2.83 14.29
CA SER A 216 3.30 1.90 15.13
C SER A 216 2.90 2.20 16.57
N GLU A 217 1.91 1.50 17.09
CA GLU A 217 1.78 1.46 18.55
C GLU A 217 3.02 0.74 19.09
N PRO A 218 3.74 1.34 20.06
CA PRO A 218 4.74 0.59 20.78
C PRO A 218 4.04 -0.53 21.53
N THR A 219 4.31 -1.76 21.11
CA THR A 219 3.99 -2.94 21.91
C THR A 219 4.73 -2.83 23.25
N ARG A 220 4.05 -2.44 24.30
CA ARG A 220 4.48 -2.63 25.67
C ARG A 220 3.87 -3.89 26.24
#